data_ccd9ed86366319b49f041add1a93c48a
#
_entry.id   ccd9ed86366319b49f041add1a93c48a
#
_cell.length_a   1.000
_cell.length_b   1.000
_cell.length_c   1.000
_cell.angle_alpha   90.00
_cell.angle_beta   90.00
_cell.angle_gamma   90.00
#
_symmetry.space_group_name_H-M   'P 1'
#
loop_
_entity.id
_entity.type
_entity.pdbx_description
1 polymer ?
#
loop_
_entity_poly.entity_id
_entity_poly.type
_entity_poly.pdbx_seq_one_letter_code
_entity_poly.pdbx_strand_id
1 'polypeptide(L)'
;MRKSSRYAAYLPFVLVAVIGLVYHVGMKPMAGDDIFFRDATKDTTLWAYLTQRYLTWTSRVVSECVLVNVIQFPVLWRIIDFLLFATLPLLLSGLFGGGKTMNWCAAAAVLIFPFHDMGTAGWITTTVTHFWPFWGFFYVAWVIRKLALAEKIHPAAAVSAVPVAVVTGSHEQYAVIMTLLLVLSGVYLWKAHRRPGNAVLFWTLAVIDVVSLLVIALCPGNAGRNAVSIADLPVYATFGFGQKLYLGLLSIERVFIANADIVFFLVVLIWTWLVWEKTKDYRRTFLSALPLLILFGQTVLRTAYPGLSGLFVMPGEILEWSWSDLSTWIPMVY
;
A
#
# COMPACT_ATOMS: atom_id res chain seq x y z
N MET A 1 -16.30 35.75 -5.02
CA MET A 1 -15.35 34.91 -5.78
C MET A 1 -16.10 34.15 -6.86
N ARG A 2 -15.71 34.30 -8.12
CA ARG A 2 -16.42 33.82 -9.30
C ARG A 2 -16.58 32.28 -9.29
N LYS A 3 -17.77 31.77 -9.70
CA LYS A 3 -18.06 30.32 -9.88
C LYS A 3 -16.99 29.56 -10.71
N SER A 4 -16.38 30.22 -11.68
CA SER A 4 -15.28 29.70 -12.52
C SER A 4 -14.04 29.24 -11.70
N SER A 5 -13.76 29.86 -10.56
CA SER A 5 -12.63 29.49 -9.68
C SER A 5 -12.84 28.18 -8.93
N ARG A 6 -14.08 27.78 -8.66
CA ARG A 6 -14.39 26.51 -7.99
C ARG A 6 -14.15 25.29 -8.90
N TYR A 7 -14.60 25.37 -10.15
CA TYR A 7 -14.43 24.25 -11.10
C TYR A 7 -12.96 24.03 -11.44
N ALA A 8 -12.16 25.10 -11.53
CA ALA A 8 -10.72 24.99 -11.77
C ALA A 8 -9.96 24.23 -10.66
N ALA A 9 -10.51 24.16 -9.44
CA ALA A 9 -9.90 23.41 -8.36
C ALA A 9 -10.04 21.87 -8.53
N TYR A 10 -11.06 21.41 -9.26
CA TYR A 10 -11.32 19.99 -9.49
C TYR A 10 -10.73 19.47 -10.82
N LEU A 11 -10.20 20.36 -11.66
CA LEU A 11 -9.62 20.01 -12.96
C LEU A 11 -8.56 18.90 -12.84
N PRO A 12 -7.62 18.90 -11.85
CA PRO A 12 -6.63 17.83 -11.73
C PRO A 12 -7.27 16.44 -11.55
N PHE A 13 -8.36 16.35 -10.80
CA PHE A 13 -9.06 15.08 -10.56
C PHE A 13 -9.78 14.59 -11.80
N VAL A 14 -10.36 15.49 -12.58
CA VAL A 14 -10.99 15.17 -13.86
C VAL A 14 -9.93 14.63 -14.85
N LEU A 15 -8.76 15.26 -14.91
CA LEU A 15 -7.65 14.79 -15.76
C LEU A 15 -7.22 13.37 -15.37
N VAL A 16 -7.01 13.09 -14.07
CA VAL A 16 -6.67 11.74 -13.60
C VAL A 16 -7.77 10.74 -13.96
N ALA A 17 -9.05 11.10 -13.78
CA ALA A 17 -10.16 10.24 -14.11
C ALA A 17 -10.23 9.92 -15.61
N VAL A 18 -10.03 10.92 -16.50
CA VAL A 18 -10.01 10.72 -17.95
C VAL A 18 -8.85 9.83 -18.37
N ILE A 19 -7.64 10.10 -17.87
CA ILE A 19 -6.46 9.28 -18.16
C ILE A 19 -6.67 7.85 -17.64
N GLY A 20 -7.17 7.71 -16.41
CA GLY A 20 -7.50 6.41 -15.82
C GLY A 20 -8.54 5.64 -16.62
N LEU A 21 -9.58 6.30 -17.13
CA LEU A 21 -10.60 5.66 -17.96
C LEU A 21 -10.01 5.10 -19.25
N VAL A 22 -9.23 5.92 -19.96
CA VAL A 22 -8.54 5.49 -21.20
C VAL A 22 -7.65 4.29 -20.92
N TYR A 23 -6.90 4.35 -19.82
CA TYR A 23 -6.02 3.27 -19.41
C TYR A 23 -6.79 1.98 -19.11
N HIS A 24 -7.83 2.04 -18.27
CA HIS A 24 -8.65 0.87 -17.90
C HIS A 24 -9.38 0.25 -19.08
N VAL A 25 -9.80 1.02 -20.09
CA VAL A 25 -10.38 0.49 -21.32
C VAL A 25 -9.36 -0.37 -22.08
N GLY A 26 -8.09 0.03 -22.09
CA GLY A 26 -7.00 -0.69 -22.77
C GLY A 26 -6.48 -1.93 -22.06
N MET A 27 -6.78 -2.12 -20.77
CA MET A 27 -6.32 -3.28 -20.01
C MET A 27 -6.86 -4.60 -20.55
N LYS A 28 -5.98 -5.60 -20.62
CA LYS A 28 -6.32 -6.98 -21.01
C LYS A 28 -6.17 -7.89 -19.80
N PRO A 29 -7.24 -8.12 -19.02
CA PRO A 29 -7.21 -9.05 -17.90
C PRO A 29 -7.12 -10.50 -18.39
N MET A 30 -6.96 -11.43 -17.45
CA MET A 30 -6.86 -12.88 -17.69
C MET A 30 -5.52 -13.31 -18.30
N ALA A 31 -4.43 -12.76 -17.75
CA ALA A 31 -3.08 -13.20 -18.00
C ALA A 31 -2.38 -13.54 -16.68
N GLY A 32 -1.32 -14.32 -16.71
CA GLY A 32 -0.51 -14.67 -15.55
C GLY A 32 -1.34 -15.30 -14.42
N ASP A 33 -1.19 -14.77 -13.21
CA ASP A 33 -1.87 -15.26 -12.01
C ASP A 33 -3.41 -15.11 -12.07
N ASP A 34 -3.94 -14.25 -12.95
CA ASP A 34 -5.38 -14.15 -13.14
C ASP A 34 -5.99 -15.49 -13.55
N ILE A 35 -5.27 -16.27 -14.37
CA ILE A 35 -5.75 -17.59 -14.81
C ILE A 35 -5.78 -18.55 -13.62
N PHE A 36 -4.74 -18.54 -12.79
CA PHE A 36 -4.67 -19.38 -11.60
C PHE A 36 -5.81 -19.07 -10.62
N PHE A 37 -6.01 -17.80 -10.28
CA PHE A 37 -7.04 -17.41 -9.30
C PHE A 37 -8.48 -17.56 -9.84
N ARG A 38 -8.69 -17.40 -11.15
CA ARG A 38 -10.00 -17.68 -11.77
C ARG A 38 -10.42 -19.14 -11.56
N ASP A 39 -9.47 -20.04 -11.62
CA ASP A 39 -9.71 -21.48 -11.56
C ASP A 39 -9.54 -22.05 -10.13
N ALA A 40 -9.09 -21.25 -9.18
CA ALA A 40 -8.72 -21.66 -7.84
C ALA A 40 -9.82 -22.35 -7.01
N THR A 41 -11.09 -22.08 -7.33
CA THR A 41 -12.25 -22.67 -6.62
C THR A 41 -13.08 -23.61 -7.49
N LYS A 42 -12.55 -24.07 -8.65
CA LYS A 42 -13.30 -24.98 -9.54
C LYS A 42 -13.61 -26.32 -8.89
N ASP A 43 -12.62 -26.89 -8.23
CA ASP A 43 -12.67 -28.25 -7.67
C ASP A 43 -12.75 -28.26 -6.14
N THR A 44 -12.97 -27.09 -5.52
CA THR A 44 -13.00 -26.95 -4.07
C THR A 44 -13.95 -25.86 -3.63
N THR A 45 -14.37 -25.89 -2.37
CA THR A 45 -15.17 -24.81 -1.80
C THR A 45 -14.29 -23.60 -1.48
N LEU A 46 -14.85 -22.39 -1.52
CA LEU A 46 -14.15 -21.16 -1.14
C LEU A 46 -13.52 -21.28 0.26
N TRP A 47 -14.24 -21.86 1.23
CA TRP A 47 -13.75 -22.03 2.57
C TRP A 47 -12.54 -22.99 2.65
N ALA A 48 -12.62 -24.13 1.98
CA ALA A 48 -11.52 -25.10 1.93
C ALA A 48 -10.29 -24.48 1.24
N TYR A 49 -10.47 -23.75 0.15
CA TYR A 49 -9.43 -23.02 -0.54
C TYR A 49 -8.74 -22.01 0.41
N LEU A 50 -9.49 -21.11 1.04
CA LEU A 50 -8.93 -20.09 1.93
C LEU A 50 -8.24 -20.70 3.15
N THR A 51 -8.78 -21.78 3.71
CA THR A 51 -8.16 -22.51 4.81
C THR A 51 -6.81 -23.11 4.38
N GLN A 52 -6.77 -23.76 3.23
CA GLN A 52 -5.53 -24.28 2.67
C GLN A 52 -4.49 -23.16 2.46
N ARG A 53 -4.91 -22.04 1.85
CA ARG A 53 -4.02 -20.89 1.63
C ARG A 53 -3.44 -20.35 2.94
N TYR A 54 -4.27 -20.19 3.98
CA TYR A 54 -3.82 -19.74 5.29
C TYR A 54 -2.81 -20.68 5.94
N LEU A 55 -3.05 -21.98 5.84
CA LEU A 55 -2.19 -22.98 6.47
C LEU A 55 -0.87 -23.21 5.72
N THR A 56 -0.83 -22.97 4.40
CA THR A 56 0.32 -23.38 3.57
C THR A 56 1.06 -22.22 2.91
N TRP A 57 0.43 -21.02 2.73
CA TRP A 57 1.00 -20.03 1.84
C TRP A 57 0.92 -18.58 2.30
N THR A 58 -0.24 -18.07 2.78
CA THR A 58 -0.41 -16.62 2.97
C THR A 58 -1.43 -16.25 4.04
N SER A 59 -1.17 -15.14 4.74
CA SER A 59 -2.11 -14.50 5.67
C SER A 59 -3.21 -13.67 4.98
N ARG A 60 -3.08 -13.39 3.67
CA ARG A 60 -3.95 -12.48 2.92
C ARG A 60 -5.30 -13.09 2.51
N VAL A 61 -5.85 -13.96 3.35
CA VAL A 61 -7.07 -14.72 3.02
C VAL A 61 -8.28 -13.82 2.72
N VAL A 62 -8.37 -12.63 3.32
CA VAL A 62 -9.46 -11.69 3.01
C VAL A 62 -9.30 -11.10 1.60
N SER A 63 -8.10 -10.65 1.25
CA SER A 63 -7.82 -10.16 -0.11
C SER A 63 -7.99 -11.27 -1.15
N GLU A 64 -7.55 -12.51 -0.87
CA GLU A 64 -7.77 -13.65 -1.75
C GLU A 64 -9.25 -14.02 -1.85
N CYS A 65 -10.02 -13.92 -0.77
CA CYS A 65 -11.47 -14.10 -0.81
C CYS A 65 -12.13 -13.09 -1.77
N VAL A 66 -11.76 -11.82 -1.67
CA VAL A 66 -12.26 -10.79 -2.60
C VAL A 66 -11.82 -11.11 -4.03
N LEU A 67 -10.55 -11.47 -4.23
CA LEU A 67 -9.97 -11.75 -5.53
C LEU A 67 -10.69 -12.88 -6.26
N VAL A 68 -10.83 -14.07 -5.66
CA VAL A 68 -11.42 -15.24 -6.33
C VAL A 68 -12.90 -15.06 -6.68
N ASN A 69 -13.60 -14.15 -5.98
CA ASN A 69 -14.96 -13.77 -6.32
C ASN A 69 -15.02 -12.69 -7.42
N VAL A 70 -14.20 -11.65 -7.32
CA VAL A 70 -14.20 -10.52 -8.26
C VAL A 70 -13.67 -10.92 -9.62
N ILE A 71 -12.69 -11.84 -9.69
CA ILE A 71 -12.07 -12.29 -10.92
C ILE A 71 -13.07 -13.01 -11.87
N GLN A 72 -14.17 -13.54 -11.32
CA GLN A 72 -15.25 -14.10 -12.11
C GLN A 72 -16.05 -13.04 -12.90
N PHE A 73 -15.88 -11.76 -12.54
CA PHE A 73 -16.61 -10.64 -13.12
C PHE A 73 -15.65 -9.52 -13.58
N PRO A 74 -14.87 -9.72 -14.68
CA PRO A 74 -13.84 -8.77 -15.11
C PRO A 74 -14.36 -7.34 -15.40
N VAL A 75 -15.62 -7.23 -15.84
CA VAL A 75 -16.24 -5.92 -16.07
C VAL A 75 -16.50 -5.19 -14.75
N LEU A 76 -17.00 -5.91 -13.72
CA LEU A 76 -17.20 -5.35 -12.39
C LEU A 76 -15.87 -4.92 -11.76
N TRP A 77 -14.84 -5.78 -11.84
CA TRP A 77 -13.50 -5.44 -11.43
C TRP A 77 -13.03 -4.12 -12.07
N ARG A 78 -13.14 -4.01 -13.41
CA ARG A 78 -12.67 -2.82 -14.14
C ARG A 78 -13.36 -1.54 -13.70
N ILE A 79 -14.67 -1.60 -13.41
CA ILE A 79 -15.44 -0.46 -12.91
C ILE A 79 -14.95 -0.05 -11.52
N ILE A 80 -14.82 -1.03 -10.60
CA ILE A 80 -14.36 -0.75 -9.24
C ILE A 80 -12.94 -0.20 -9.26
N ASP A 81 -12.04 -0.87 -9.97
CA ASP A 81 -10.63 -0.50 -10.06
C ASP A 81 -10.45 0.92 -10.61
N PHE A 82 -11.17 1.25 -11.69
CA PHE A 82 -11.23 2.61 -12.21
C PHE A 82 -11.74 3.62 -11.19
N LEU A 83 -12.80 3.32 -10.45
CA LEU A 83 -13.34 4.23 -9.42
C LEU A 83 -12.33 4.45 -8.28
N LEU A 84 -11.63 3.41 -7.87
CA LEU A 84 -10.57 3.52 -6.86
C LEU A 84 -9.42 4.41 -7.38
N PHE A 85 -8.97 4.18 -8.62
CA PHE A 85 -7.94 4.99 -9.26
C PHE A 85 -8.35 6.47 -9.37
N ALA A 86 -9.55 6.74 -9.87
CA ALA A 86 -10.05 8.10 -10.07
C ALA A 86 -10.28 8.86 -8.76
N THR A 87 -10.58 8.15 -7.66
CA THR A 87 -10.83 8.77 -6.34
C THR A 87 -9.59 8.87 -5.47
N LEU A 88 -8.51 8.17 -5.77
CA LEU A 88 -7.27 8.21 -5.01
C LEU A 88 -6.72 9.64 -4.82
N PRO A 89 -6.62 10.51 -5.84
CA PRO A 89 -6.13 11.86 -5.65
C PRO A 89 -7.05 12.72 -4.77
N LEU A 90 -8.36 12.42 -4.72
CA LEU A 90 -9.28 13.08 -3.79
C LEU A 90 -8.95 12.72 -2.34
N LEU A 91 -8.68 11.45 -2.06
CA LEU A 91 -8.29 10.98 -0.74
C LEU A 91 -6.96 11.59 -0.30
N LEU A 92 -5.95 11.57 -1.18
CA LEU A 92 -4.65 12.18 -0.91
C LEU A 92 -4.78 13.67 -0.62
N SER A 93 -5.48 14.42 -1.46
CA SER A 93 -5.70 15.83 -1.23
C SER A 93 -6.46 16.10 0.08
N GLY A 94 -7.52 15.33 0.35
CA GLY A 94 -8.29 15.42 1.59
C GLY A 94 -7.50 15.10 2.84
N LEU A 95 -6.58 14.14 2.76
CA LEU A 95 -5.70 13.75 3.85
C LEU A 95 -4.73 14.89 4.25
N PHE A 96 -4.26 15.66 3.29
CA PHE A 96 -3.31 16.77 3.52
C PHE A 96 -3.97 18.16 3.57
N GLY A 97 -5.28 18.23 3.82
CA GLY A 97 -5.99 19.48 4.08
C GLY A 97 -6.58 20.16 2.84
N GLY A 98 -6.42 19.58 1.66
CA GLY A 98 -7.04 20.08 0.43
C GLY A 98 -6.43 21.36 -0.13
N GLY A 99 -7.15 21.96 -1.09
CA GLY A 99 -6.75 23.22 -1.73
C GLY A 99 -6.14 23.02 -3.11
N LYS A 100 -6.12 24.10 -3.92
CA LYS A 100 -5.77 24.02 -5.35
C LYS A 100 -4.38 23.40 -5.59
N THR A 101 -3.37 23.83 -4.86
CA THR A 101 -2.01 23.29 -5.01
C THR A 101 -1.95 21.82 -4.60
N MET A 102 -2.57 21.45 -3.47
CA MET A 102 -2.61 20.08 -2.99
C MET A 102 -3.35 19.17 -3.98
N ASN A 103 -4.42 19.64 -4.63
CA ASN A 103 -5.13 18.88 -5.65
C ASN A 103 -4.24 18.53 -6.84
N TRP A 104 -3.40 19.49 -7.30
CA TRP A 104 -2.42 19.24 -8.37
C TRP A 104 -1.31 18.28 -7.92
N CYS A 105 -0.79 18.46 -6.71
CA CYS A 105 0.22 17.55 -6.16
C CYS A 105 -0.31 16.12 -6.01
N ALA A 106 -1.53 15.96 -5.51
CA ALA A 106 -2.17 14.65 -5.37
C ALA A 106 -2.44 13.99 -6.74
N ALA A 107 -2.90 14.76 -7.72
CA ALA A 107 -3.09 14.26 -9.08
C ALA A 107 -1.76 13.84 -9.73
N ALA A 108 -0.71 14.67 -9.58
CA ALA A 108 0.61 14.33 -10.08
C ALA A 108 1.18 13.06 -9.43
N ALA A 109 1.03 12.91 -8.11
CA ALA A 109 1.47 11.72 -7.39
C ALA A 109 0.80 10.43 -7.92
N VAL A 110 -0.51 10.49 -8.21
CA VAL A 110 -1.23 9.34 -8.78
C VAL A 110 -0.80 9.06 -10.22
N LEU A 111 -0.50 10.08 -11.03
CA LEU A 111 -0.06 9.88 -12.42
C LEU A 111 1.39 9.38 -12.53
N ILE A 112 2.22 9.67 -11.54
CA ILE A 112 3.61 9.17 -11.47
C ILE A 112 3.63 7.72 -10.95
N PHE A 113 2.59 7.29 -10.21
CA PHE A 113 2.49 5.92 -9.73
C PHE A 113 2.55 4.94 -10.91
N PRO A 114 3.47 3.95 -10.91
CA PRO A 114 3.68 3.03 -12.04
C PRO A 114 2.57 1.98 -12.11
N PHE A 115 1.35 2.43 -12.31
CA PHE A 115 0.17 1.58 -12.32
C PHE A 115 0.21 0.51 -13.42
N HIS A 116 0.94 0.76 -14.50
CA HIS A 116 1.09 -0.22 -15.60
C HIS A 116 1.80 -1.50 -15.16
N ASP A 117 2.67 -1.43 -14.18
CA ASP A 117 3.42 -2.57 -13.65
C ASP A 117 2.51 -3.56 -12.90
N MET A 118 1.32 -3.10 -12.48
CA MET A 118 0.30 -3.98 -11.90
C MET A 118 -0.18 -5.09 -12.85
N GLY A 119 0.10 -4.95 -14.14
CA GLY A 119 -0.23 -5.98 -15.15
C GLY A 119 0.77 -7.13 -15.26
N THR A 120 1.94 -7.06 -14.64
CA THR A 120 3.03 -8.03 -14.83
C THR A 120 2.68 -9.44 -14.39
N ALA A 121 2.04 -9.60 -13.23
CA ALA A 121 1.60 -10.90 -12.71
C ALA A 121 0.12 -11.22 -13.02
N GLY A 122 -0.63 -10.24 -13.53
CA GLY A 122 -2.07 -10.32 -13.80
C GLY A 122 -2.80 -9.10 -13.26
N TRP A 123 -3.60 -8.45 -14.10
CA TRP A 123 -4.24 -7.18 -13.75
C TRP A 123 -5.18 -7.30 -12.56
N ILE A 124 -6.08 -8.29 -12.57
CA ILE A 124 -7.09 -8.44 -11.52
C ILE A 124 -6.41 -8.86 -10.22
N THR A 125 -5.52 -9.84 -10.31
CA THR A 125 -4.79 -10.37 -9.15
C THR A 125 -4.00 -9.28 -8.45
N THR A 126 -3.19 -8.55 -9.21
CA THR A 126 -2.29 -7.55 -8.62
C THR A 126 -3.06 -6.34 -8.09
N THR A 127 -4.06 -5.85 -8.83
CA THR A 127 -4.80 -4.67 -8.35
C THR A 127 -5.66 -5.00 -7.13
N VAL A 128 -6.35 -6.13 -7.11
CA VAL A 128 -7.18 -6.53 -5.95
C VAL A 128 -6.34 -6.81 -4.70
N THR A 129 -5.16 -7.43 -4.86
CA THR A 129 -4.33 -7.79 -3.71
C THR A 129 -3.40 -6.68 -3.24
N HIS A 130 -3.08 -5.70 -4.08
CA HIS A 130 -2.13 -4.62 -3.74
C HIS A 130 -2.74 -3.22 -3.87
N PHE A 131 -3.33 -2.88 -5.03
CA PHE A 131 -3.83 -1.52 -5.26
C PHE A 131 -5.11 -1.22 -4.46
N TRP A 132 -6.04 -2.18 -4.32
CA TRP A 132 -7.25 -1.97 -3.51
C TRP A 132 -6.94 -1.78 -2.02
N PRO A 133 -6.06 -2.60 -1.38
CA PRO A 133 -5.61 -2.32 -0.02
C PRO A 133 -4.84 -0.99 0.11
N PHE A 134 -4.05 -0.61 -0.90
CA PHE A 134 -3.36 0.69 -0.94
C PHE A 134 -4.34 1.87 -0.92
N TRP A 135 -5.33 1.85 -1.81
CA TRP A 135 -6.41 2.82 -1.79
C TRP A 135 -7.16 2.80 -0.44
N GLY A 136 -7.48 1.61 0.04
CA GLY A 136 -8.16 1.40 1.32
C GLY A 136 -7.39 1.98 2.50
N PHE A 137 -6.06 1.87 2.50
CA PHE A 137 -5.21 2.50 3.49
C PHE A 137 -5.41 4.04 3.53
N PHE A 138 -5.38 4.72 2.40
CA PHE A 138 -5.60 6.18 2.37
C PHE A 138 -7.02 6.55 2.78
N TYR A 139 -7.99 5.72 2.44
CA TYR A 139 -9.38 5.92 2.86
C TYR A 139 -9.53 5.81 4.39
N VAL A 140 -9.00 4.75 4.98
CA VAL A 140 -9.03 4.55 6.44
C VAL A 140 -8.21 5.63 7.15
N ALA A 141 -7.03 6.00 6.63
CA ALA A 141 -6.22 7.09 7.15
C ALA A 141 -6.97 8.43 7.16
N TRP A 142 -7.71 8.73 6.09
CA TRP A 142 -8.56 9.90 6.02
C TRP A 142 -9.68 9.87 7.06
N VAL A 143 -10.31 8.71 7.30
CA VAL A 143 -11.32 8.53 8.36
C VAL A 143 -10.70 8.71 9.74
N ILE A 144 -9.55 8.07 10.03
CA ILE A 144 -8.85 8.19 11.32
C ILE A 144 -8.46 9.66 11.58
N ARG A 145 -7.92 10.36 10.57
CA ARG A 145 -7.61 11.79 10.69
C ARG A 145 -8.85 12.60 11.08
N LYS A 146 -9.99 12.38 10.43
CA LYS A 146 -11.25 13.07 10.76
C LYS A 146 -11.72 12.75 12.17
N LEU A 147 -11.60 11.50 12.61
CA LEU A 147 -11.93 11.09 13.97
C LEU A 147 -11.02 11.77 15.00
N ALA A 148 -9.74 11.84 14.74
CA ALA A 148 -8.75 12.48 15.63
C ALA A 148 -8.96 14.00 15.73
N LEU A 149 -9.39 14.63 14.65
CA LEU A 149 -9.67 16.08 14.61
C LEU A 149 -11.13 16.42 15.00
N ALA A 150 -11.95 15.44 15.37
CA ALA A 150 -13.37 15.57 15.65
C ALA A 150 -14.16 16.25 14.50
N GLU A 151 -13.72 16.02 13.25
CA GLU A 151 -14.42 16.47 12.06
C GLU A 151 -15.63 15.58 11.76
N LYS A 152 -16.66 16.16 11.13
CA LYS A 152 -17.85 15.41 10.71
C LYS A 152 -17.48 14.37 9.63
N ILE A 153 -17.95 13.15 9.81
CA ILE A 153 -17.84 12.08 8.84
C ILE A 153 -19.24 11.74 8.34
N HIS A 154 -19.41 11.62 7.04
CA HIS A 154 -20.67 11.18 6.47
C HIS A 154 -20.98 9.74 6.92
N PRO A 155 -22.23 9.39 7.31
CA PRO A 155 -22.56 8.04 7.79
C PRO A 155 -22.14 6.92 6.84
N ALA A 156 -22.33 7.08 5.54
CA ALA A 156 -21.87 6.10 4.55
C ALA A 156 -20.35 5.87 4.61
N ALA A 157 -19.57 6.93 4.82
CA ALA A 157 -18.12 6.82 4.96
C ALA A 157 -17.72 6.14 6.28
N ALA A 158 -18.46 6.37 7.34
CA ALA A 158 -18.23 5.68 8.61
C ALA A 158 -18.53 4.17 8.51
N VAL A 159 -19.63 3.80 7.87
CA VAL A 159 -20.02 2.40 7.67
C VAL A 159 -19.06 1.68 6.73
N SER A 160 -18.70 2.29 5.57
CA SER A 160 -17.80 1.67 4.61
C SER A 160 -16.35 1.57 5.09
N ALA A 161 -15.93 2.39 6.08
CA ALA A 161 -14.59 2.29 6.66
C ALA A 161 -14.32 0.92 7.31
N VAL A 162 -15.35 0.26 7.83
CA VAL A 162 -15.21 -1.05 8.48
C VAL A 162 -14.78 -2.14 7.50
N PRO A 163 -15.54 -2.47 6.43
CA PRO A 163 -15.11 -3.48 5.46
C PRO A 163 -13.83 -3.09 4.72
N VAL A 164 -13.61 -1.80 4.43
CA VAL A 164 -12.37 -1.33 3.82
C VAL A 164 -11.18 -1.58 4.75
N ALA A 165 -11.31 -1.33 6.05
CA ALA A 165 -10.25 -1.60 7.03
C ALA A 165 -9.94 -3.11 7.11
N VAL A 166 -10.94 -3.99 7.03
CA VAL A 166 -10.74 -5.45 7.03
C VAL A 166 -9.93 -5.89 5.81
N VAL A 167 -10.28 -5.41 4.60
CA VAL A 167 -9.54 -5.72 3.37
C VAL A 167 -8.12 -5.16 3.44
N THR A 168 -7.96 -3.91 3.86
CA THR A 168 -6.67 -3.23 3.97
C THR A 168 -5.77 -3.90 5.00
N GLY A 169 -6.31 -4.23 6.17
CA GLY A 169 -5.58 -4.89 7.26
C GLY A 169 -5.18 -6.32 6.95
N SER A 170 -5.76 -6.96 5.95
CA SER A 170 -5.32 -8.29 5.51
C SER A 170 -3.95 -8.28 4.81
N HIS A 171 -3.46 -7.11 4.45
CA HIS A 171 -2.13 -6.94 3.84
C HIS A 171 -1.12 -6.47 4.90
N GLU A 172 -0.02 -7.19 5.05
CA GLU A 172 0.95 -7.05 6.14
C GLU A 172 1.47 -5.61 6.31
N GLN A 173 1.80 -4.94 5.21
CA GLN A 173 2.30 -3.56 5.23
C GLN A 173 1.27 -2.60 5.80
N TYR A 174 0.06 -2.68 5.26
CA TYR A 174 -0.97 -1.70 5.61
C TYR A 174 -1.48 -1.93 7.03
N ALA A 175 -1.49 -3.17 7.54
CA ALA A 175 -1.76 -3.45 8.93
C ALA A 175 -0.73 -2.74 9.84
N VAL A 176 0.58 -2.91 9.57
CA VAL A 176 1.62 -2.26 10.38
C VAL A 176 1.55 -0.74 10.32
N ILE A 177 1.34 -0.16 9.13
CA ILE A 177 1.25 1.30 8.98
C ILE A 177 -0.05 1.85 9.61
N MET A 178 -1.17 1.12 9.50
CA MET A 178 -2.42 1.47 10.20
C MET A 178 -2.25 1.45 11.71
N THR A 179 -1.58 0.44 12.28
CA THR A 179 -1.24 0.40 13.71
C THR A 179 -0.50 1.68 14.12
N LEU A 180 0.55 2.04 13.38
CA LEU A 180 1.32 3.25 13.66
C LEU A 180 0.42 4.50 13.62
N LEU A 181 -0.44 4.62 12.62
CA LEU A 181 -1.36 5.73 12.46
C LEU A 181 -2.38 5.80 13.62
N LEU A 182 -2.94 4.67 14.04
CA LEU A 182 -3.86 4.58 15.18
C LEU A 182 -3.17 4.95 16.50
N VAL A 183 -1.97 4.44 16.73
CA VAL A 183 -1.15 4.79 17.92
C VAL A 183 -0.83 6.27 17.94
N LEU A 184 -0.35 6.84 16.84
CA LEU A 184 -0.04 8.28 16.74
C LEU A 184 -1.29 9.14 16.96
N SER A 185 -2.43 8.72 16.42
CA SER A 185 -3.71 9.40 16.62
C SER A 185 -4.19 9.29 18.07
N GLY A 186 -4.00 8.13 18.71
CA GLY A 186 -4.30 7.94 20.13
C GLY A 186 -3.42 8.80 21.02
N VAL A 187 -2.12 8.86 20.76
CA VAL A 187 -1.18 9.75 21.48
C VAL A 187 -1.54 11.22 21.29
N TYR A 188 -1.92 11.62 20.08
CA TYR A 188 -2.39 12.98 19.83
C TYR A 188 -3.64 13.32 20.65
N LEU A 189 -4.67 12.44 20.63
CA LEU A 189 -5.89 12.62 21.38
C LEU A 189 -5.63 12.70 22.88
N TRP A 190 -4.77 11.81 23.41
CA TRP A 190 -4.37 11.80 24.82
C TRP A 190 -3.67 13.11 25.22
N LYS A 191 -2.66 13.55 24.46
CA LYS A 191 -1.95 14.81 24.74
C LYS A 191 -2.83 16.04 24.59
N ALA A 192 -3.80 16.01 23.68
CA ALA A 192 -4.76 17.11 23.47
C ALA A 192 -5.93 17.08 24.47
N HIS A 193 -5.99 16.07 25.37
CA HIS A 193 -7.12 15.83 26.27
C HIS A 193 -8.47 15.78 25.53
N ARG A 194 -8.48 15.18 24.31
CA ARG A 194 -9.67 15.08 23.45
C ARG A 194 -10.12 13.64 23.29
N ARG A 195 -11.41 13.49 22.98
CA ARG A 195 -11.97 12.20 22.54
C ARG A 195 -12.09 12.20 21.01
N PRO A 196 -12.00 11.03 20.36
CA PRO A 196 -12.27 10.94 18.93
C PRO A 196 -13.70 11.36 18.64
N GLY A 197 -13.95 11.96 17.47
CA GLY A 197 -15.24 12.46 17.05
C GLY A 197 -16.34 11.37 17.01
N ASN A 198 -15.96 10.12 16.77
CA ASN A 198 -16.77 8.93 16.98
C ASN A 198 -15.89 7.86 17.62
N ALA A 199 -16.03 7.69 18.93
CA ALA A 199 -15.21 6.75 19.70
C ALA A 199 -15.48 5.29 19.31
N VAL A 200 -16.73 4.93 19.01
CA VAL A 200 -17.08 3.57 18.60
C VAL A 200 -16.35 3.21 17.31
N LEU A 201 -16.43 4.05 16.28
CA LEU A 201 -15.74 3.79 15.01
C LEU A 201 -14.21 3.74 15.20
N PHE A 202 -13.62 4.65 15.98
CA PHE A 202 -12.17 4.67 16.23
C PHE A 202 -11.69 3.36 16.85
N TRP A 203 -12.38 2.89 17.90
CA TRP A 203 -12.02 1.63 18.56
C TRP A 203 -12.34 0.40 17.71
N THR A 204 -13.40 0.44 16.88
CA THR A 204 -13.68 -0.63 15.91
C THR A 204 -12.54 -0.78 14.92
N LEU A 205 -12.03 0.33 14.37
CA LEU A 205 -10.87 0.29 13.46
C LEU A 205 -9.62 -0.24 14.18
N ALA A 206 -9.38 0.14 15.43
CA ALA A 206 -8.27 -0.36 16.22
C ALA A 206 -8.38 -1.88 16.49
N VAL A 207 -9.57 -2.38 16.80
CA VAL A 207 -9.81 -3.82 17.00
C VAL A 207 -9.59 -4.59 15.70
N ILE A 208 -10.10 -4.09 14.57
CA ILE A 208 -9.88 -4.71 13.26
C ILE A 208 -8.39 -4.82 12.98
N ASP A 209 -7.63 -3.77 13.21
CA ASP A 209 -6.20 -3.74 12.97
C ASP A 209 -5.45 -4.74 13.86
N VAL A 210 -5.76 -4.80 15.16
CA VAL A 210 -5.18 -5.80 16.08
C VAL A 210 -5.49 -7.21 15.64
N VAL A 211 -6.75 -7.50 15.25
CA VAL A 211 -7.15 -8.82 14.75
C VAL A 211 -6.38 -9.14 13.46
N SER A 212 -6.24 -8.19 12.55
CA SER A 212 -5.46 -8.35 11.32
C SER A 212 -4.01 -8.71 11.60
N LEU A 213 -3.36 -8.00 12.53
CA LEU A 213 -1.99 -8.31 12.95
C LEU A 213 -1.87 -9.71 13.58
N LEU A 214 -2.85 -10.12 14.38
CA LEU A 214 -2.87 -11.47 14.96
C LEU A 214 -3.01 -12.55 13.89
N VAL A 215 -3.92 -12.36 12.92
CA VAL A 215 -4.09 -13.27 11.78
C VAL A 215 -2.79 -13.38 10.97
N ILE A 216 -2.10 -12.26 10.72
CA ILE A 216 -0.82 -12.25 10.01
C ILE A 216 0.28 -12.95 10.81
N ALA A 217 0.42 -12.61 12.10
CA ALA A 217 1.48 -13.14 12.96
C ALA A 217 1.34 -14.64 13.23
N LEU A 218 0.10 -15.13 13.33
CA LEU A 218 -0.19 -16.54 13.61
C LEU A 218 -0.34 -17.40 12.36
N CYS A 219 -0.16 -16.85 11.15
CA CYS A 219 -0.35 -17.57 9.91
C CYS A 219 0.77 -18.62 9.67
N PRO A 220 0.46 -19.92 9.68
CA PRO A 220 1.47 -20.96 9.41
C PRO A 220 1.99 -20.89 7.97
N GLY A 221 1.16 -20.47 7.02
CA GLY A 221 1.51 -20.34 5.61
C GLY A 221 2.68 -19.40 5.35
N ASN A 222 2.87 -18.38 6.17
CA ASN A 222 4.00 -17.47 6.06
C ASN A 222 5.35 -18.21 6.28
N ALA A 223 5.39 -19.17 7.20
CA ALA A 223 6.58 -19.99 7.42
C ALA A 223 6.80 -20.98 6.25
N GLY A 224 5.73 -21.61 5.76
CA GLY A 224 5.79 -22.50 4.59
C GLY A 224 6.32 -21.79 3.35
N ARG A 225 5.76 -20.61 3.05
CA ARG A 225 6.22 -19.76 1.94
C ARG A 225 7.69 -19.34 2.10
N ASN A 226 8.10 -18.96 3.30
CA ASN A 226 9.50 -18.63 3.58
C ASN A 226 10.44 -19.82 3.33
N ALA A 227 10.04 -21.03 3.73
CA ALA A 227 10.83 -22.23 3.52
C ALA A 227 11.01 -22.54 2.02
N VAL A 228 9.95 -22.43 1.21
CA VAL A 228 10.03 -22.55 -0.25
C VAL A 228 10.97 -21.50 -0.84
N SER A 229 10.79 -20.25 -0.45
CA SER A 229 11.61 -19.13 -0.92
C SER A 229 13.10 -19.30 -0.60
N ILE A 230 13.44 -19.86 0.56
CA ILE A 230 14.83 -20.09 0.97
C ILE A 230 15.41 -21.34 0.26
N ALA A 231 14.59 -22.34 -0.02
CA ALA A 231 15.04 -23.56 -0.72
C ALA A 231 15.59 -23.28 -2.12
N ASP A 232 15.04 -22.28 -2.80
CA ASP A 232 15.52 -21.82 -4.10
C ASP A 232 16.86 -21.05 -4.03
N LEU A 233 17.32 -20.71 -2.81
CA LEU A 233 18.49 -19.89 -2.55
C LEU A 233 19.45 -20.56 -1.54
N PRO A 234 20.08 -21.68 -1.87
CA PRO A 234 20.86 -22.47 -0.92
C PRO A 234 22.03 -21.70 -0.28
N VAL A 235 22.65 -20.78 -1.03
CA VAL A 235 23.74 -19.94 -0.50
C VAL A 235 23.21 -18.95 0.54
N TYR A 236 22.06 -18.33 0.29
CA TYR A 236 21.43 -17.42 1.25
C TYR A 236 21.00 -18.13 2.55
N ALA A 237 20.60 -19.39 2.44
CA ALA A 237 20.24 -20.21 3.61
C ALA A 237 21.39 -20.35 4.61
N THR A 238 22.65 -20.31 4.13
CA THR A 238 23.85 -20.40 4.97
C THR A 238 24.22 -19.09 5.66
N PHE A 239 23.64 -17.95 5.24
CA PHE A 239 24.01 -16.65 5.78
C PHE A 239 23.48 -16.45 7.21
N GLY A 240 24.36 -15.98 8.09
CA GLY A 240 23.96 -15.47 9.39
C GLY A 240 23.22 -14.14 9.29
N PHE A 241 22.55 -13.73 10.37
CA PHE A 241 21.74 -12.50 10.40
C PHE A 241 22.53 -11.25 9.99
N GLY A 242 23.77 -11.11 10.46
CA GLY A 242 24.63 -9.99 10.08
C GLY A 242 24.95 -9.93 8.59
N GLN A 243 25.18 -11.10 7.96
CA GLN A 243 25.41 -11.20 6.51
C GLN A 243 24.16 -10.84 5.71
N LYS A 244 22.96 -11.24 6.19
CA LYS A 244 21.67 -10.85 5.58
C LYS A 244 21.43 -9.35 5.68
N LEU A 245 21.74 -8.72 6.82
CA LEU A 245 21.67 -7.26 6.94
C LEU A 245 22.67 -6.57 6.01
N TYR A 246 23.91 -7.07 5.93
CA TYR A 246 24.91 -6.53 5.01
C TYR A 246 24.47 -6.63 3.56
N LEU A 247 23.88 -7.74 3.16
CA LEU A 247 23.28 -7.90 1.82
C LEU A 247 22.16 -6.86 1.59
N GLY A 248 21.35 -6.57 2.62
CA GLY A 248 20.34 -5.51 2.59
C GLY A 248 20.94 -4.11 2.41
N LEU A 249 22.07 -3.82 3.05
CA LEU A 249 22.79 -2.55 2.85
C LEU A 249 23.34 -2.44 1.42
N LEU A 250 23.91 -3.51 0.88
CA LEU A 250 24.36 -3.54 -0.53
C LEU A 250 23.21 -3.34 -1.51
N SER A 251 22.02 -3.86 -1.18
CA SER A 251 20.84 -3.64 -2.03
C SER A 251 20.38 -2.19 -2.06
N ILE A 252 20.65 -1.38 -1.02
CA ILE A 252 20.39 0.07 -1.04
C ILE A 252 21.20 0.75 -2.14
N GLU A 253 22.49 0.42 -2.25
CA GLU A 253 23.34 0.96 -3.32
C GLU A 253 22.76 0.64 -4.70
N ARG A 254 22.37 -0.60 -4.95
CA ARG A 254 21.73 -1.01 -6.21
C ARG A 254 20.42 -0.29 -6.47
N VAL A 255 19.55 -0.24 -5.46
CA VAL A 255 18.22 0.39 -5.59
C VAL A 255 18.35 1.88 -5.90
N PHE A 256 19.19 2.60 -5.19
CA PHE A 256 19.20 4.07 -5.26
C PHE A 256 20.28 4.64 -6.18
N ILE A 257 21.42 3.98 -6.31
CA ILE A 257 22.58 4.53 -7.03
C ILE A 257 22.68 3.95 -8.43
N ALA A 258 22.55 2.62 -8.58
CA ALA A 258 22.73 1.98 -9.88
C ALA A 258 21.51 2.09 -10.79
N ASN A 259 20.30 2.18 -10.23
CA ASN A 259 19.05 2.01 -10.96
C ASN A 259 18.17 3.27 -11.11
N ALA A 260 18.70 4.46 -10.90
CA ALA A 260 18.02 5.73 -11.25
C ALA A 260 16.74 6.11 -10.47
N ASP A 261 16.40 5.48 -9.34
CA ASP A 261 15.50 6.08 -8.34
C ASP A 261 16.17 7.27 -7.65
N ILE A 262 17.30 7.63 -8.20
CA ILE A 262 17.98 8.88 -7.88
C ILE A 262 17.03 10.08 -7.98
N VAL A 263 16.04 10.04 -8.86
CA VAL A 263 15.04 11.11 -9.00
C VAL A 263 14.19 11.21 -7.74
N PHE A 264 13.65 10.09 -7.23
CA PHE A 264 12.89 10.09 -5.99
C PHE A 264 13.76 10.52 -4.81
N PHE A 265 14.97 9.96 -4.71
CA PHE A 265 15.95 10.33 -3.69
C PHE A 265 16.24 11.85 -3.69
N LEU A 266 16.53 12.40 -4.88
CA LEU A 266 16.77 13.84 -5.04
C LEU A 266 15.53 14.68 -4.71
N VAL A 267 14.34 14.25 -5.11
CA VAL A 267 13.07 14.94 -4.78
C VAL A 267 12.88 15.01 -3.27
N VAL A 268 13.07 13.91 -2.54
CA VAL A 268 12.93 13.91 -1.08
C VAL A 268 14.04 14.73 -0.41
N LEU A 269 15.28 14.69 -0.90
CA LEU A 269 16.37 15.51 -0.40
C LEU A 269 16.09 17.00 -0.60
N ILE A 270 15.69 17.40 -1.81
CA ILE A 270 15.33 18.79 -2.14
C ILE A 270 14.16 19.24 -1.25
N TRP A 271 13.12 18.40 -1.12
CA TRP A 271 11.99 18.69 -0.25
C TRP A 271 12.42 18.88 1.21
N THR A 272 13.24 17.98 1.73
CA THR A 272 13.78 18.05 3.09
C THR A 272 14.60 19.33 3.32
N TRP A 273 15.44 19.66 2.35
CA TRP A 273 16.21 20.91 2.37
C TRP A 273 15.32 22.15 2.34
N LEU A 274 14.29 22.18 1.48
CA LEU A 274 13.32 23.30 1.42
C LEU A 274 12.54 23.44 2.73
N VAL A 275 12.15 22.34 3.36
CA VAL A 275 11.49 22.36 4.67
C VAL A 275 12.43 22.94 5.73
N TRP A 276 13.70 22.54 5.73
CA TRP A 276 14.71 23.10 6.61
C TRP A 276 14.90 24.61 6.37
N GLU A 277 15.13 25.01 5.13
CA GLU A 277 15.30 26.43 4.78
C GLU A 277 14.13 27.29 5.25
N LYS A 278 12.91 26.80 5.04
CA LYS A 278 11.69 27.56 5.34
C LYS A 278 11.34 27.56 6.82
N THR A 279 11.63 26.50 7.57
CA THR A 279 11.12 26.36 8.94
C THR A 279 12.21 26.47 10.00
N LYS A 280 13.46 26.12 9.67
CA LYS A 280 14.58 25.93 10.61
C LYS A 280 14.23 25.04 11.80
N ASP A 281 13.25 24.16 11.61
CA ASP A 281 12.72 23.23 12.62
C ASP A 281 13.21 21.81 12.29
N TYR A 282 14.09 21.27 13.14
CA TYR A 282 14.66 19.94 12.96
C TYR A 282 13.62 18.83 12.98
N ARG A 283 12.51 19.00 13.73
CA ARG A 283 11.43 17.99 13.81
C ARG A 283 10.68 17.89 12.49
N ARG A 284 10.33 19.03 11.89
CA ARG A 284 9.68 19.07 10.58
C ARG A 284 10.59 18.56 9.48
N THR A 285 11.87 18.92 9.56
CA THR A 285 12.89 18.44 8.62
C THR A 285 13.07 16.93 8.72
N PHE A 286 13.16 16.38 9.93
CA PHE A 286 13.23 14.93 10.14
C PHE A 286 11.97 14.22 9.57
N LEU A 287 10.77 14.73 9.86
CA LEU A 287 9.52 14.17 9.32
C LEU A 287 9.47 14.22 7.79
N SER A 288 10.06 15.23 7.16
CA SER A 288 10.13 15.33 5.71
C SER A 288 11.12 14.35 5.06
N ALA A 289 12.12 13.88 5.83
CA ALA A 289 13.06 12.84 5.41
C ALA A 289 12.55 11.41 5.70
N LEU A 290 11.47 11.27 6.46
CA LEU A 290 10.93 9.97 6.88
C LEU A 290 10.68 8.98 5.73
N PRO A 291 10.19 9.38 4.55
CA PRO A 291 10.04 8.48 3.41
C PRO A 291 11.35 7.77 3.02
N LEU A 292 12.49 8.48 3.01
CA LEU A 292 13.79 7.84 2.74
C LEU A 292 14.20 6.87 3.83
N LEU A 293 13.97 7.23 5.10
CA LEU A 293 14.32 6.37 6.24
C LEU A 293 13.45 5.08 6.22
N ILE A 294 12.18 5.20 5.88
CA ILE A 294 11.28 4.04 5.72
C ILE A 294 11.78 3.16 4.59
N LEU A 295 12.10 3.74 3.44
CA LEU A 295 12.59 3.00 2.29
C LEU A 295 13.89 2.27 2.60
N PHE A 296 14.87 2.94 3.22
CA PHE A 296 16.11 2.29 3.63
C PHE A 296 15.87 1.15 4.63
N GLY A 297 15.07 1.41 5.67
CA GLY A 297 14.72 0.39 6.65
C GLY A 297 14.04 -0.83 6.02
N GLN A 298 13.10 -0.61 5.12
CA GLN A 298 12.42 -1.69 4.40
C GLN A 298 13.40 -2.47 3.53
N THR A 299 14.23 -1.81 2.74
CA THR A 299 15.20 -2.48 1.87
C THR A 299 16.11 -3.42 2.68
N VAL A 300 16.59 -2.97 3.84
CA VAL A 300 17.42 -3.79 4.73
C VAL A 300 16.62 -4.96 5.31
N LEU A 301 15.43 -4.70 5.82
CA LEU A 301 14.56 -5.73 6.43
C LEU A 301 14.12 -6.79 5.41
N ARG A 302 13.82 -6.38 4.19
CA ARG A 302 13.47 -7.28 3.08
C ARG A 302 14.52 -8.37 2.89
N THR A 303 15.76 -7.95 2.81
CA THR A 303 16.86 -8.87 2.57
C THR A 303 17.12 -9.77 3.78
N ALA A 304 16.88 -9.28 4.99
CA ALA A 304 17.07 -10.06 6.21
C ALA A 304 15.93 -11.06 6.47
N TYR A 305 14.71 -10.77 6.00
CA TYR A 305 13.50 -11.56 6.24
C TYR A 305 12.68 -11.76 4.97
N PRO A 306 13.16 -12.55 4.01
CA PRO A 306 12.47 -12.75 2.73
C PRO A 306 11.07 -13.37 2.88
N GLY A 307 10.81 -14.08 3.97
CA GLY A 307 9.51 -14.70 4.25
C GLY A 307 8.45 -13.75 4.80
N LEU A 308 8.76 -12.51 5.13
CA LEU A 308 7.79 -11.44 5.36
C LEU A 308 7.20 -10.95 4.04
N SER A 309 7.07 -11.83 3.19
CA SER A 309 6.44 -12.03 1.91
C SER A 309 5.64 -10.90 1.26
N GLY A 310 5.76 -10.87 -0.02
CA GLY A 310 4.99 -10.03 -0.95
C GLY A 310 5.44 -8.58 -1.00
N LEU A 311 6.17 -8.15 0.00
CA LEU A 311 6.88 -6.90 0.10
C LEU A 311 8.30 -7.03 -0.36
N PHE A 312 8.77 -8.25 -0.47
CA PHE A 312 10.18 -8.54 -0.45
C PHE A 312 10.53 -9.36 -1.67
N VAL A 313 11.37 -8.79 -2.46
CA VAL A 313 12.04 -9.46 -3.53
C VAL A 313 13.05 -10.43 -2.93
N MET A 314 13.22 -11.54 -3.57
CA MET A 314 14.10 -12.59 -3.12
C MET A 314 15.56 -12.17 -3.20
N PRO A 315 16.42 -12.58 -2.26
CA PRO A 315 17.85 -12.29 -2.32
C PRO A 315 18.53 -12.73 -3.61
N GLY A 316 18.05 -13.81 -4.26
CA GLY A 316 18.52 -14.26 -5.57
C GLY A 316 18.21 -13.24 -6.66
N GLU A 317 17.05 -12.65 -6.62
CA GLU A 317 16.66 -11.59 -7.53
C GLU A 317 17.52 -10.34 -7.33
N ILE A 318 18.02 -10.05 -6.13
CA ILE A 318 18.98 -8.96 -5.90
C ILE A 318 20.29 -9.18 -6.64
N LEU A 319 20.68 -10.41 -6.85
CA LEU A 319 21.91 -10.75 -7.59
C LEU A 319 21.72 -10.76 -9.11
N GLU A 320 20.48 -11.00 -9.58
CA GLU A 320 20.16 -11.16 -11.00
C GLU A 320 19.30 -10.03 -11.58
N TRP A 321 18.90 -9.06 -10.78
CA TRP A 321 17.87 -8.09 -11.11
C TRP A 321 18.15 -7.19 -12.29
N SER A 322 17.12 -7.11 -13.14
CA SER A 322 16.90 -5.99 -14.02
C SER A 322 16.09 -4.88 -13.31
N TRP A 323 16.25 -3.67 -13.75
CA TRP A 323 15.57 -2.48 -13.23
C TRP A 323 14.03 -2.57 -13.24
N SER A 324 13.44 -3.29 -14.21
CA SER A 324 11.99 -3.49 -14.31
C SER A 324 11.37 -4.11 -13.06
N ASP A 325 12.12 -4.96 -12.36
CA ASP A 325 11.60 -5.69 -11.20
C ASP A 325 11.51 -4.81 -9.94
N LEU A 326 12.35 -3.79 -9.85
CA LEU A 326 12.40 -2.86 -8.71
C LEU A 326 11.35 -1.75 -8.79
N SER A 327 11.11 -1.23 -9.99
CA SER A 327 10.14 -0.16 -10.21
C SER A 327 8.71 -0.59 -9.89
N THR A 328 8.40 -1.89 -9.99
CA THR A 328 7.07 -2.44 -9.68
C THR A 328 6.74 -2.42 -8.19
N TRP A 329 7.75 -2.45 -7.32
CA TRP A 329 7.55 -2.63 -5.87
C TRP A 329 7.72 -1.35 -5.05
N ILE A 330 8.53 -0.44 -5.51
CA ILE A 330 8.81 0.82 -4.81
C ILE A 330 7.54 1.65 -4.59
N PRO A 331 6.64 1.82 -5.57
CA PRO A 331 5.40 2.58 -5.38
C PRO A 331 4.36 1.91 -4.49
N MET A 332 4.42 0.60 -4.31
CA MET A 332 3.54 -0.10 -3.37
C MET A 332 3.97 0.07 -1.90
N VAL A 333 5.15 0.60 -1.71
CA VAL A 333 5.79 0.79 -0.41
C VAL A 333 5.62 2.23 0.09
N TYR A 334 5.33 3.16 -0.82
CA TYR A 334 4.99 4.54 -0.56
C TYR A 334 3.48 4.76 -0.59
#